data_0566e73396c5c391bd3f552ad79f6d21
#
_entry.id   0566e73396c5c391bd3f552ad79f6d21
#
_cell.length_a   1.000
_cell.length_b   1.000
_cell.length_c   1.000
_cell.angle_alpha   90.00
_cell.angle_beta   90.00
_cell.angle_gamma   90.00
#
_symmetry.space_group_name_H-M   'P 1'
#
loop_
_entity.id
_entity.type
_entity.pdbx_description
1 polymer ?
#
loop_
_entity_poly.entity_id
_entity_poly.type
_entity_poly.pdbx_seq_one_letter_code
_entity_poly.pdbx_strand_id
1 'polypeptide(L)'
;STVKDNSCGKCTPCRSGSIIISQALEKALRGDPINWENLLDIARMMRNTSFCGVGQTSPVALIEAIKAFPGDLKLVPLPDMPWGGYEVMTAPCIEACPAHVNVPRYIDYIKAGRTDYATGVVLRHYPLVGSCGRVCVRLCEKACRRNRLEGAVDIKNLKRYCADSLGYTVDKMFEGAAAEPSEFSPRIAIIGAGPSGLTCAYHLLLKGYKVEVFEAQRKAGGMALVGIPQYRLPKDILLAEANTIEQLGGKFHYGRRLGKDFTLDDLFNEGFNAVFIGVGCAKGMKLGFPEDNEQIEGYYNGLDFLLQVERGVVEGEAPSFSGDFVVVGGGNVAMDCSRSAVRMTDGKVHVIYRRTEAQAPADPLEIKAAKEEGIEFHFLTAQKELVLVNGKVTGLRCIKLREGAPEANGRRKLIEIPGTEF
;
A
#
# COMPACT_ATOMS: atom_id res chain seq x y z
N SER A 1 12.96 -3.45 -24.13
CA SER A 1 12.06 -4.24 -23.24
C SER A 1 10.78 -3.52 -22.90
N THR A 2 10.75 -2.21 -22.77
CA THR A 2 9.62 -1.39 -22.29
C THR A 2 8.32 -1.57 -23.09
N VAL A 3 8.41 -1.73 -24.39
CA VAL A 3 7.21 -1.90 -25.25
C VAL A 3 6.65 -3.30 -25.17
N LYS A 4 7.49 -4.30 -25.01
CA LYS A 4 7.08 -5.69 -24.76
C LYS A 4 6.24 -5.77 -23.48
N ASP A 5 6.67 -5.06 -22.43
CA ASP A 5 6.06 -5.11 -21.10
C ASP A 5 4.80 -4.22 -20.99
N ASN A 6 4.67 -3.20 -21.84
CA ASN A 6 3.56 -2.24 -21.84
C ASN A 6 2.60 -2.37 -23.03
N SER A 7 2.80 -3.35 -23.91
CA SER A 7 1.86 -3.65 -24.96
C SER A 7 0.51 -4.09 -24.39
N CYS A 8 -0.60 -3.52 -24.88
CA CYS A 8 -1.94 -3.96 -24.48
C CYS A 8 -2.30 -5.34 -25.04
N GLY A 9 -1.45 -5.94 -25.88
CA GLY A 9 -1.61 -7.26 -26.48
C GLY A 9 -2.68 -7.38 -27.58
N LYS A 10 -3.41 -6.31 -27.91
CA LYS A 10 -4.55 -6.37 -28.84
C LYS A 10 -4.16 -6.56 -30.31
N CYS A 11 -3.07 -5.92 -30.76
CA CYS A 11 -2.66 -6.06 -32.15
C CYS A 11 -1.36 -6.85 -32.29
N THR A 12 -1.33 -7.78 -33.24
CA THR A 12 -0.20 -8.68 -33.50
C THR A 12 1.11 -7.94 -33.80
N PRO A 13 1.14 -6.86 -34.61
CA PRO A 13 2.40 -6.17 -34.90
C PRO A 13 3.08 -5.63 -33.64
N CYS A 14 2.34 -4.97 -32.75
CA CYS A 14 2.89 -4.46 -31.49
C CYS A 14 3.27 -5.60 -30.53
N ARG A 15 2.34 -6.57 -30.31
CA ARG A 15 2.56 -7.68 -29.38
C ARG A 15 3.76 -8.55 -29.76
N SER A 16 3.78 -9.05 -31.01
CA SER A 16 4.82 -9.95 -31.46
C SER A 16 6.12 -9.21 -31.82
N GLY A 17 6.00 -8.07 -32.49
CA GLY A 17 7.17 -7.27 -32.87
C GLY A 17 7.95 -6.75 -31.65
N SER A 18 7.27 -6.31 -30.60
CA SER A 18 7.97 -5.86 -29.38
C SER A 18 8.72 -7.00 -28.68
N ILE A 19 8.18 -8.21 -28.68
CA ILE A 19 8.85 -9.40 -28.13
C ILE A 19 10.09 -9.74 -28.96
N ILE A 20 9.97 -9.80 -30.28
CA ILE A 20 11.08 -10.13 -31.16
C ILE A 20 12.21 -9.10 -31.06
N ILE A 21 11.87 -7.81 -31.09
CA ILE A 21 12.84 -6.73 -30.93
C ILE A 21 13.54 -6.82 -29.58
N SER A 22 12.79 -7.01 -28.48
CA SER A 22 13.37 -7.13 -27.14
C SER A 22 14.34 -8.31 -27.04
N GLN A 23 13.93 -9.49 -27.52
CA GLN A 23 14.77 -10.69 -27.51
C GLN A 23 16.04 -10.54 -28.35
N ALA A 24 15.92 -9.91 -29.51
CA ALA A 24 17.08 -9.64 -30.37
C ALA A 24 18.08 -8.68 -29.69
N LEU A 25 17.58 -7.60 -29.08
CA LEU A 25 18.43 -6.65 -28.36
C LEU A 25 19.05 -7.28 -27.10
N GLU A 26 18.30 -8.11 -26.36
CA GLU A 26 18.83 -8.87 -25.23
C GLU A 26 19.97 -9.83 -25.63
N LYS A 27 19.82 -10.50 -26.79
CA LYS A 27 20.91 -11.34 -27.37
C LYS A 27 22.12 -10.49 -27.74
N ALA A 28 21.93 -9.34 -28.39
CA ALA A 28 23.03 -8.44 -28.74
C ALA A 28 23.79 -7.95 -27.50
N LEU A 29 23.12 -7.65 -26.42
CA LEU A 29 23.74 -7.25 -25.15
C LEU A 29 24.62 -8.37 -24.54
N ARG A 30 24.37 -9.62 -24.91
CA ARG A 30 25.18 -10.78 -24.53
C ARG A 30 26.33 -11.05 -25.52
N GLY A 31 26.45 -10.24 -26.60
CA GLY A 31 27.46 -10.41 -27.63
C GLY A 31 27.06 -11.31 -28.81
N ASP A 32 25.81 -11.76 -28.85
CA ASP A 32 25.29 -12.56 -29.96
C ASP A 32 25.13 -11.68 -31.23
N PRO A 33 25.41 -12.20 -32.43
CA PRO A 33 25.21 -11.44 -33.64
C PRO A 33 23.73 -11.18 -33.92
N ILE A 34 23.42 -9.96 -34.34
CA ILE A 34 22.07 -9.54 -34.74
C ILE A 34 22.01 -9.28 -36.22
N ASN A 35 20.92 -9.74 -36.86
CA ASN A 35 20.54 -9.27 -38.18
C ASN A 35 19.76 -7.95 -38.04
N TRP A 36 20.48 -6.83 -38.15
CA TRP A 36 19.94 -5.47 -38.00
C TRP A 36 18.93 -5.11 -39.08
N GLU A 37 19.06 -5.63 -40.29
CA GLU A 37 18.16 -5.40 -41.41
C GLU A 37 16.77 -6.01 -41.11
N ASN A 38 16.76 -7.27 -40.70
CA ASN A 38 15.52 -7.94 -40.29
C ASN A 38 14.85 -7.22 -39.08
N LEU A 39 15.65 -6.77 -38.13
CA LEU A 39 15.13 -6.04 -36.97
C LEU A 39 14.51 -4.69 -37.35
N LEU A 40 15.13 -4.01 -38.32
CA LEU A 40 14.61 -2.76 -38.89
C LEU A 40 13.29 -2.97 -39.63
N ASP A 41 13.14 -4.07 -40.36
CA ASP A 41 11.90 -4.40 -41.06
C ASP A 41 10.77 -4.74 -40.12
N ILE A 42 11.04 -5.46 -39.02
CA ILE A 42 10.08 -5.70 -37.95
C ILE A 42 9.67 -4.39 -37.30
N ALA A 43 10.61 -3.49 -37.01
CA ALA A 43 10.33 -2.17 -36.44
C ALA A 43 9.46 -1.30 -37.39
N ARG A 44 9.76 -1.31 -38.68
CA ARG A 44 8.96 -0.63 -39.71
C ARG A 44 7.56 -1.21 -39.83
N MET A 45 7.42 -2.53 -39.81
CA MET A 45 6.12 -3.22 -39.81
C MET A 45 5.31 -2.80 -38.58
N MET A 46 5.91 -2.81 -37.37
CA MET A 46 5.21 -2.35 -36.17
C MET A 46 4.70 -0.92 -36.31
N ARG A 47 5.56 -0.01 -36.79
CA ARG A 47 5.20 1.40 -36.99
C ARG A 47 4.01 1.56 -37.93
N ASN A 48 3.99 0.80 -39.02
CA ASN A 48 3.03 1.00 -40.12
C ASN A 48 1.71 0.27 -39.92
N THR A 49 1.68 -0.80 -39.11
CA THR A 49 0.51 -1.70 -39.01
C THR A 49 -0.06 -1.86 -37.60
N SER A 50 0.53 -1.23 -36.59
CA SER A 50 -0.05 -1.21 -35.24
C SER A 50 -1.29 -0.29 -35.15
N PHE A 51 -2.29 -0.69 -34.38
CA PHE A 51 -3.56 0.04 -34.29
C PHE A 51 -3.52 1.34 -33.47
N CYS A 52 -2.54 1.50 -32.60
CA CYS A 52 -2.45 2.68 -31.73
C CYS A 52 -1.07 3.28 -31.66
N GLY A 53 -1.00 4.51 -31.16
CA GLY A 53 0.24 5.26 -31.02
C GLY A 53 1.37 4.52 -30.29
N VAL A 54 1.06 3.67 -29.31
CA VAL A 54 2.09 2.90 -28.60
C VAL A 54 2.88 2.00 -29.56
N GLY A 55 2.18 1.18 -30.36
CA GLY A 55 2.84 0.31 -31.32
C GLY A 55 3.47 1.06 -32.52
N GLN A 56 2.93 2.23 -32.88
CA GLN A 56 3.43 3.05 -33.98
C GLN A 56 4.67 3.87 -33.59
N THR A 57 4.72 4.41 -32.37
CA THR A 57 5.84 5.29 -31.95
C THR A 57 6.98 4.54 -31.29
N SER A 58 6.70 3.43 -30.62
CA SER A 58 7.70 2.67 -29.88
C SER A 58 8.90 2.17 -30.72
N PRO A 59 8.73 1.73 -31.97
CA PRO A 59 9.88 1.30 -32.80
C PRO A 59 10.66 2.45 -33.41
N VAL A 60 10.16 3.69 -33.34
CA VAL A 60 10.78 4.88 -33.99
C VAL A 60 12.18 5.11 -33.44
N ALA A 61 12.37 5.04 -32.11
CA ALA A 61 13.69 5.22 -31.51
C ALA A 61 14.73 4.22 -32.03
N LEU A 62 14.34 2.96 -32.21
CA LEU A 62 15.22 1.93 -32.78
C LEU A 62 15.49 2.23 -34.25
N ILE A 63 14.49 2.58 -35.05
CA ILE A 63 14.62 2.92 -36.46
C ILE A 63 15.61 4.09 -36.65
N GLU A 64 15.44 5.14 -35.85
CA GLU A 64 16.27 6.33 -35.94
C GLU A 64 17.70 6.07 -35.41
N ALA A 65 17.85 5.26 -34.34
CA ALA A 65 19.18 4.85 -33.87
C ALA A 65 19.96 4.05 -34.89
N ILE A 66 19.32 3.07 -35.55
CA ILE A 66 19.98 2.26 -36.63
C ILE A 66 20.38 3.16 -37.81
N LYS A 67 19.58 4.16 -38.16
CA LYS A 67 19.92 5.10 -39.24
C LYS A 67 21.04 6.08 -38.87
N ALA A 68 20.99 6.62 -37.64
CA ALA A 68 21.94 7.64 -37.20
C ALA A 68 23.33 7.07 -36.88
N PHE A 69 23.38 5.83 -36.43
CA PHE A 69 24.62 5.19 -35.94
C PHE A 69 24.91 3.82 -36.60
N PRO A 70 24.93 3.72 -37.92
CA PRO A 70 25.06 2.44 -38.63
C PRO A 70 26.36 1.68 -38.35
N GLY A 71 27.39 2.36 -37.85
CA GLY A 71 28.70 1.77 -37.53
C GLY A 71 28.94 1.52 -36.03
N ASP A 72 28.13 2.11 -35.17
CA ASP A 72 28.44 2.18 -33.74
C ASP A 72 27.61 1.21 -32.87
N LEU A 73 26.71 0.44 -33.49
CA LEU A 73 25.88 -0.54 -32.78
C LEU A 73 26.68 -1.80 -32.36
N LYS A 74 27.91 -1.60 -31.89
CA LYS A 74 28.63 -2.59 -31.09
C LYS A 74 28.10 -2.47 -29.66
N LEU A 75 27.02 -3.19 -29.35
CA LEU A 75 26.48 -3.25 -28.00
C LEU A 75 27.54 -3.88 -27.08
N VAL A 76 28.03 -3.09 -26.13
CA VAL A 76 28.88 -3.60 -25.05
C VAL A 76 27.97 -4.43 -24.15
N PRO A 77 28.33 -5.66 -23.76
CA PRO A 77 27.57 -6.43 -22.81
C PRO A 77 27.36 -5.61 -21.52
N LEU A 78 26.11 -5.37 -21.17
CA LEU A 78 25.81 -4.82 -19.86
C LEU A 78 26.06 -5.92 -18.82
N PRO A 79 26.67 -5.59 -17.66
CA PRO A 79 26.74 -6.54 -16.56
C PRO A 79 25.33 -7.07 -16.27
N ASP A 80 25.23 -8.36 -15.93
CA ASP A 80 23.97 -9.01 -15.60
C ASP A 80 23.22 -8.17 -14.57
N MET A 81 22.25 -7.40 -15.07
CA MET A 81 21.34 -6.67 -14.22
C MET A 81 20.19 -7.62 -13.90
N PRO A 82 20.07 -8.13 -12.65
CA PRO A 82 19.09 -9.13 -12.29
C PRO A 82 17.64 -8.66 -12.47
N TRP A 83 17.44 -7.40 -12.79
CA TRP A 83 16.14 -6.73 -12.91
C TRP A 83 16.08 -5.98 -14.24
N GLY A 84 15.59 -6.67 -15.26
CA GLY A 84 15.49 -6.17 -16.63
C GLY A 84 15.09 -4.71 -16.76
N GLY A 85 15.80 -4.08 -17.61
CA GLY A 85 15.74 -2.81 -18.32
C GLY A 85 14.78 -1.72 -17.84
N TYR A 86 15.26 -0.52 -17.94
CA TYR A 86 14.55 0.72 -17.64
C TYR A 86 13.16 0.78 -18.27
N GLU A 87 12.16 0.99 -17.44
CA GLU A 87 10.80 1.24 -17.88
C GLU A 87 10.70 2.69 -18.39
N VAL A 88 10.82 2.88 -19.68
CA VAL A 88 10.69 4.21 -20.30
C VAL A 88 9.22 4.58 -20.52
N MET A 89 8.31 3.59 -20.57
CA MET A 89 6.88 3.82 -20.74
C MET A 89 6.11 3.44 -19.49
N THR A 90 5.25 4.33 -19.03
CA THR A 90 4.42 4.12 -17.85
C THR A 90 2.93 4.09 -18.20
N ALA A 91 2.11 3.66 -17.26
CA ALA A 91 0.65 3.68 -17.36
C ALA A 91 0.06 4.51 -16.20
N PRO A 92 -1.10 5.14 -16.36
CA PRO A 92 -1.71 5.93 -15.29
C PRO A 92 -1.88 5.17 -13.98
N CYS A 93 -2.11 3.86 -14.04
CA CYS A 93 -2.20 3.00 -12.86
C CYS A 93 -0.86 2.78 -12.17
N ILE A 94 0.27 2.81 -12.90
CA ILE A 94 1.63 2.76 -12.33
C ILE A 94 1.95 4.08 -11.65
N GLU A 95 1.72 5.20 -12.34
CA GLU A 95 2.00 6.55 -11.82
C GLU A 95 1.15 6.91 -10.60
N ALA A 96 -0.11 6.50 -10.58
CA ALA A 96 -0.97 6.72 -9.44
C ALA A 96 -0.66 5.81 -8.24
N CYS A 97 0.12 4.76 -8.43
CA CYS A 97 0.54 3.88 -7.35
C CYS A 97 1.73 4.52 -6.60
N PRO A 98 1.65 4.81 -5.29
CA PRO A 98 2.79 5.37 -4.55
C PRO A 98 4.06 4.51 -4.57
N ALA A 99 3.90 3.19 -4.79
CA ALA A 99 5.00 2.24 -4.92
C ALA A 99 5.37 1.96 -6.39
N HIS A 100 4.75 2.63 -7.36
CA HIS A 100 5.00 2.46 -8.80
C HIS A 100 4.98 1.01 -9.28
N VAL A 101 4.09 0.17 -8.72
CA VAL A 101 3.95 -1.24 -9.12
C VAL A 101 3.52 -1.33 -10.57
N ASN A 102 4.20 -2.16 -11.36
CA ASN A 102 3.83 -2.38 -12.76
C ASN A 102 2.54 -3.23 -12.87
N VAL A 103 1.40 -2.51 -12.76
CA VAL A 103 0.06 -3.10 -12.77
C VAL A 103 -0.23 -3.88 -14.06
N PRO A 104 0.01 -3.35 -15.27
CA PRO A 104 -0.24 -4.11 -16.50
C PRO A 104 0.52 -5.42 -16.53
N ARG A 105 1.79 -5.42 -16.07
CA ARG A 105 2.65 -6.60 -16.13
C ARG A 105 2.15 -7.74 -15.24
N TYR A 106 1.79 -7.48 -13.99
CA TYR A 106 1.31 -8.57 -13.15
C TYR A 106 -0.05 -9.09 -13.60
N ILE A 107 -0.91 -8.24 -14.18
CA ILE A 107 -2.19 -8.67 -14.76
C ILE A 107 -1.96 -9.56 -15.98
N ASP A 108 -0.99 -9.24 -16.82
CA ASP A 108 -0.62 -10.10 -17.96
C ASP A 108 -0.12 -11.49 -17.50
N TYR A 109 0.65 -11.54 -16.41
CA TYR A 109 1.06 -12.81 -15.83
C TYR A 109 -0.11 -13.61 -15.24
N ILE A 110 -1.08 -12.96 -14.58
CA ILE A 110 -2.32 -13.62 -14.14
C ILE A 110 -3.06 -14.22 -15.34
N LYS A 111 -3.22 -13.45 -16.41
CA LYS A 111 -3.87 -13.90 -17.65
C LYS A 111 -3.14 -15.10 -18.28
N ALA A 112 -1.83 -15.17 -18.14
CA ALA A 112 -1.01 -16.29 -18.61
C ALA A 112 -0.99 -17.49 -17.64
N GLY A 113 -1.74 -17.45 -16.53
CA GLY A 113 -1.74 -18.49 -15.49
C GLY A 113 -0.47 -18.53 -14.63
N ARG A 114 0.36 -17.48 -14.69
CA ARG A 114 1.65 -17.37 -13.98
C ARG A 114 1.54 -16.47 -12.77
N THR A 115 0.79 -16.91 -11.75
CA THR A 115 0.58 -16.16 -10.51
C THR A 115 1.87 -15.96 -9.70
N ASP A 116 2.81 -16.89 -9.81
CA ASP A 116 4.17 -16.79 -9.28
C ASP A 116 4.90 -15.52 -9.79
N TYR A 117 4.98 -15.36 -11.10
CA TYR A 117 5.58 -14.17 -11.71
C TYR A 117 4.79 -12.90 -11.44
N ALA A 118 3.45 -12.99 -11.40
CA ALA A 118 2.60 -11.85 -11.07
C ALA A 118 2.90 -11.31 -9.67
N THR A 119 3.01 -12.19 -8.67
CA THR A 119 3.38 -11.80 -7.30
C THR A 119 4.81 -11.26 -7.27
N GLY A 120 5.76 -11.87 -8.01
CA GLY A 120 7.12 -11.39 -8.13
C GLY A 120 7.22 -9.94 -8.63
N VAL A 121 6.36 -9.52 -9.55
CA VAL A 121 6.28 -8.10 -9.98
C VAL A 121 5.96 -7.17 -8.81
N VAL A 122 5.06 -7.55 -7.91
CA VAL A 122 4.69 -6.72 -6.75
C VAL A 122 5.77 -6.74 -5.69
N LEU A 123 6.35 -7.90 -5.42
CA LEU A 123 7.42 -8.10 -4.43
C LEU A 123 8.71 -7.31 -4.74
N ARG A 124 8.93 -6.92 -5.99
CA ARG A 124 10.01 -5.97 -6.33
C ARG A 124 9.86 -4.61 -5.67
N HIS A 125 8.65 -4.25 -5.28
CA HIS A 125 8.34 -2.95 -4.70
C HIS A 125 8.14 -3.00 -3.19
N TYR A 126 7.55 -4.07 -2.65
CA TYR A 126 7.33 -4.25 -1.21
C TYR A 126 6.90 -5.68 -0.86
N PRO A 127 7.15 -6.14 0.39
CA PRO A 127 6.84 -7.51 0.80
C PRO A 127 5.35 -7.74 1.14
N LEU A 128 4.58 -6.69 1.44
CA LEU A 128 3.23 -6.79 1.99
C LEU A 128 2.14 -6.92 0.90
N VAL A 129 2.24 -7.92 0.03
CA VAL A 129 1.37 -8.08 -1.16
C VAL A 129 -0.06 -8.42 -0.76
N GLY A 130 -0.25 -9.37 0.13
CA GLY A 130 -1.56 -9.82 0.61
C GLY A 130 -2.25 -8.78 1.49
N SER A 131 -1.49 -8.11 2.36
CA SER A 131 -1.96 -6.96 3.14
C SER A 131 -2.43 -5.82 2.23
N CYS A 132 -1.59 -5.38 1.29
CA CYS A 132 -1.98 -4.35 0.32
C CYS A 132 -3.11 -4.80 -0.61
N GLY A 133 -3.21 -6.10 -0.93
CA GLY A 133 -4.32 -6.66 -1.70
C GLY A 133 -5.67 -6.49 -1.01
N ARG A 134 -5.68 -6.33 0.32
CA ARG A 134 -6.90 -6.18 1.13
C ARG A 134 -7.22 -4.74 1.51
N VAL A 135 -6.22 -3.94 1.89
CA VAL A 135 -6.47 -2.64 2.53
C VAL A 135 -6.02 -1.42 1.70
N CYS A 136 -5.47 -1.62 0.50
CA CYS A 136 -5.05 -0.52 -0.37
C CYS A 136 -6.23 0.37 -0.78
N VAL A 137 -6.02 1.69 -0.77
CA VAL A 137 -7.01 2.72 -1.16
C VAL A 137 -7.21 2.86 -2.68
N ARG A 138 -6.53 2.06 -3.49
CA ARG A 138 -6.77 1.86 -4.94
C ARG A 138 -6.65 3.11 -5.80
N LEU A 139 -5.62 3.94 -5.58
CA LEU A 139 -5.38 5.12 -6.41
C LEU A 139 -5.21 4.75 -7.89
N CYS A 140 -4.63 3.58 -8.18
CA CYS A 140 -4.47 3.04 -9.53
C CYS A 140 -5.80 2.77 -10.24
N GLU A 141 -6.85 2.33 -9.52
CA GLU A 141 -8.19 2.12 -10.07
C GLU A 141 -8.88 3.44 -10.39
N LYS A 142 -8.71 4.47 -9.53
CA LYS A 142 -9.20 5.82 -9.79
C LYS A 142 -8.59 6.41 -11.06
N ALA A 143 -7.30 6.14 -11.32
CA ALA A 143 -6.58 6.59 -12.51
C ALA A 143 -6.75 5.68 -13.73
N CYS A 144 -7.47 4.58 -13.62
CA CYS A 144 -7.62 3.60 -14.69
C CYS A 144 -8.32 4.21 -15.91
N ARG A 145 -7.72 4.06 -17.10
CA ARG A 145 -8.30 4.56 -18.36
C ARG A 145 -9.64 3.91 -18.71
N ARG A 146 -9.86 2.69 -18.24
CA ARG A 146 -11.13 1.97 -18.47
C ARG A 146 -12.33 2.61 -17.76
N ASN A 147 -12.12 3.48 -16.79
CA ASN A 147 -13.18 4.30 -16.19
C ASN A 147 -13.97 5.13 -17.21
N ARG A 148 -13.39 5.39 -18.40
CA ARG A 148 -14.05 6.10 -19.49
C ARG A 148 -14.91 5.22 -20.37
N LEU A 149 -14.88 3.91 -20.14
CA LEU A 149 -15.60 2.91 -20.92
C LEU A 149 -16.62 2.17 -20.04
N GLU A 150 -16.18 1.10 -19.37
CA GLU A 150 -17.03 0.19 -18.60
C GLU A 150 -16.71 0.13 -17.10
N GLY A 151 -15.72 0.93 -16.65
CA GLY A 151 -15.25 0.94 -15.27
C GLY A 151 -13.79 0.49 -15.12
N ALA A 152 -13.21 0.75 -13.94
CA ALA A 152 -11.84 0.37 -13.63
C ALA A 152 -11.62 -1.15 -13.66
N VAL A 153 -10.41 -1.56 -14.01
CA VAL A 153 -9.96 -2.92 -13.73
C VAL A 153 -9.89 -3.10 -12.22
N ASP A 154 -10.34 -4.22 -11.70
CA ASP A 154 -10.29 -4.55 -10.25
C ASP A 154 -8.86 -4.93 -9.82
N ILE A 155 -7.98 -3.91 -9.82
CA ILE A 155 -6.53 -4.04 -9.66
C ILE A 155 -6.18 -4.58 -8.26
N LYS A 156 -6.88 -4.10 -7.23
CA LYS A 156 -6.63 -4.51 -5.84
C LYS A 156 -6.93 -5.99 -5.64
N ASN A 157 -8.07 -6.47 -6.11
CA ASN A 157 -8.46 -7.86 -5.93
C ASN A 157 -7.63 -8.82 -6.79
N LEU A 158 -7.21 -8.40 -8.00
CA LEU A 158 -6.24 -9.16 -8.78
C LEU A 158 -4.89 -9.31 -8.06
N LYS A 159 -4.42 -8.26 -7.38
CA LYS A 159 -3.22 -8.34 -6.54
C LYS A 159 -3.42 -9.27 -5.33
N ARG A 160 -4.59 -9.19 -4.67
CA ARG A 160 -4.97 -10.13 -3.61
C ARG A 160 -4.96 -11.57 -4.12
N TYR A 161 -5.54 -11.82 -5.28
CA TYR A 161 -5.54 -13.14 -5.90
C TYR A 161 -4.12 -13.70 -6.09
N CYS A 162 -3.17 -12.87 -6.55
CA CYS A 162 -1.77 -13.30 -6.67
C CYS A 162 -1.20 -13.78 -5.33
N ALA A 163 -1.36 -12.97 -4.28
CA ALA A 163 -0.85 -13.30 -2.95
C ALA A 163 -1.49 -14.57 -2.38
N ASP A 164 -2.83 -14.67 -2.46
CA ASP A 164 -3.58 -15.81 -1.93
C ASP A 164 -3.24 -17.12 -2.68
N SER A 165 -2.90 -17.04 -3.97
CA SER A 165 -2.53 -18.21 -4.79
C SER A 165 -1.17 -18.81 -4.43
N LEU A 166 -0.27 -18.07 -3.80
CA LEU A 166 1.09 -18.52 -3.48
C LEU A 166 1.28 -18.91 -2.01
N GLY A 167 0.26 -18.72 -1.17
CA GLY A 167 0.33 -19.07 0.24
C GLY A 167 1.35 -18.25 1.04
N TYR A 168 1.69 -17.05 0.58
CA TYR A 168 2.60 -16.09 1.26
C TYR A 168 4.03 -16.62 1.50
N THR A 169 4.48 -17.64 0.76
CA THR A 169 5.84 -18.17 0.84
C THR A 169 6.76 -17.45 -0.16
N VAL A 170 7.86 -16.93 0.35
CA VAL A 170 8.87 -16.19 -0.43
C VAL A 170 9.88 -17.13 -1.07
N ASP A 171 10.03 -18.32 -0.52
CA ASP A 171 11.08 -19.29 -0.83
C ASP A 171 11.23 -19.64 -2.32
N LYS A 172 10.10 -19.66 -3.04
CA LYS A 172 10.12 -20.04 -4.47
C LYS A 172 10.36 -18.85 -5.41
N MET A 173 10.31 -17.62 -4.92
CA MET A 173 10.32 -16.41 -5.76
C MET A 173 11.64 -15.69 -5.74
N PHE A 174 12.50 -15.97 -4.75
CA PHE A 174 13.76 -15.30 -4.52
C PHE A 174 14.98 -16.23 -4.54
N GLU A 175 14.83 -17.48 -4.96
CA GLU A 175 15.99 -18.36 -5.20
C GLU A 175 16.99 -17.62 -6.11
N GLY A 176 18.10 -17.18 -5.52
CA GLY A 176 19.16 -16.41 -6.19
C GLY A 176 18.93 -14.90 -6.35
N ALA A 177 17.86 -14.31 -5.80
CA ALA A 177 17.59 -12.87 -5.94
C ALA A 177 18.14 -12.03 -4.79
N ALA A 178 18.36 -12.60 -3.61
CA ALA A 178 18.98 -11.92 -2.48
C ALA A 178 20.50 -12.05 -2.57
N ALA A 179 21.20 -10.93 -2.41
CA ALA A 179 22.66 -10.96 -2.29
C ALA A 179 23.02 -11.53 -0.91
N GLU A 180 23.89 -12.53 -0.88
CA GLU A 180 24.40 -13.08 0.38
C GLU A 180 25.22 -12.02 1.14
N PRO A 181 24.93 -11.78 2.43
CA PRO A 181 25.71 -10.84 3.20
C PRO A 181 27.12 -11.39 3.45
N SER A 182 28.13 -10.58 3.16
CA SER A 182 29.54 -10.88 3.46
C SER A 182 29.88 -10.52 4.91
N GLU A 183 31.06 -10.91 5.37
CA GLU A 183 31.58 -10.48 6.68
C GLU A 183 31.65 -8.95 6.79
N PHE A 184 31.97 -8.27 5.69
CA PHE A 184 32.10 -6.82 5.59
C PHE A 184 30.79 -6.08 5.30
N SER A 185 29.66 -6.79 5.13
CA SER A 185 28.37 -6.14 4.88
C SER A 185 27.96 -5.24 6.04
N PRO A 186 27.57 -3.98 5.76
CA PRO A 186 27.16 -3.04 6.79
C PRO A 186 25.96 -3.58 7.60
N ARG A 187 25.99 -3.31 8.93
CA ARG A 187 24.89 -3.62 9.84
C ARG A 187 23.94 -2.43 9.92
N ILE A 188 22.67 -2.66 9.67
CA ILE A 188 21.62 -1.62 9.67
C ILE A 188 20.60 -1.95 10.76
N ALA A 189 20.35 -0.99 11.64
CA ALA A 189 19.25 -1.06 12.61
C ALA A 189 17.99 -0.42 12.03
N ILE A 190 16.86 -1.07 12.21
CA ILE A 190 15.54 -0.54 11.85
C ILE A 190 14.71 -0.43 13.11
N ILE A 191 14.22 0.76 13.43
CA ILE A 191 13.39 1.00 14.60
C ILE A 191 11.93 1.10 14.17
N GLY A 192 11.15 0.09 14.57
CA GLY A 192 9.75 -0.10 14.22
C GLY A 192 9.53 -1.14 13.12
N ALA A 193 8.79 -2.19 13.46
CA ALA A 193 8.38 -3.28 12.56
C ALA A 193 6.99 -3.05 11.94
N GLY A 194 6.60 -1.81 11.72
CA GLY A 194 5.43 -1.44 10.91
C GLY A 194 5.71 -1.58 9.41
N PRO A 195 4.72 -1.32 8.53
CA PRO A 195 4.87 -1.49 7.07
C PRO A 195 6.09 -0.77 6.49
N SER A 196 6.44 0.41 7.00
CA SER A 196 7.61 1.18 6.56
C SER A 196 8.92 0.46 6.91
N GLY A 197 9.08 0.03 8.18
CA GLY A 197 10.28 -0.68 8.63
C GLY A 197 10.44 -2.04 7.98
N LEU A 198 9.35 -2.81 7.84
CA LEU A 198 9.36 -4.11 7.15
C LEU A 198 9.78 -3.95 5.68
N THR A 199 9.28 -2.92 4.97
CA THR A 199 9.66 -2.67 3.58
C THR A 199 11.13 -2.24 3.47
N CYS A 200 11.61 -1.40 4.38
CA CYS A 200 13.01 -1.00 4.42
C CYS A 200 13.92 -2.21 4.68
N ALA A 201 13.59 -3.04 5.70
CA ALA A 201 14.31 -4.26 6.02
C ALA A 201 14.40 -5.20 4.82
N TYR A 202 13.27 -5.42 4.17
CA TYR A 202 13.17 -6.26 2.97
C TYR A 202 14.14 -5.83 1.86
N HIS A 203 14.11 -4.57 1.47
CA HIS A 203 14.98 -4.08 0.40
C HIS A 203 16.46 -4.07 0.78
N LEU A 204 16.80 -3.85 2.04
CA LEU A 204 18.17 -3.89 2.52
C LEU A 204 18.71 -5.34 2.53
N LEU A 205 17.90 -6.30 2.98
CA LEU A 205 18.25 -7.72 2.97
C LEU A 205 18.47 -8.23 1.54
N LEU A 206 17.59 -7.86 0.59
CA LEU A 206 17.78 -8.21 -0.82
C LEU A 206 19.10 -7.65 -1.42
N LYS A 207 19.63 -6.57 -0.85
CA LYS A 207 20.92 -5.97 -1.25
C LYS A 207 22.13 -6.53 -0.48
N GLY A 208 21.94 -7.52 0.39
CA GLY A 208 23.01 -8.15 1.15
C GLY A 208 23.49 -7.37 2.37
N TYR A 209 22.68 -6.44 2.90
CA TYR A 209 22.95 -5.82 4.18
C TYR A 209 22.57 -6.73 5.35
N LYS A 210 23.26 -6.61 6.49
CA LYS A 210 22.87 -7.25 7.75
C LYS A 210 21.85 -6.36 8.45
N VAL A 211 20.62 -6.85 8.65
CA VAL A 211 19.51 -6.04 9.16
C VAL A 211 18.99 -6.59 10.47
N GLU A 212 18.82 -5.70 11.45
CA GLU A 212 18.19 -6.00 12.73
C GLU A 212 17.06 -4.99 12.99
N VAL A 213 15.86 -5.50 13.32
CA VAL A 213 14.65 -4.71 13.50
C VAL A 213 14.27 -4.67 14.97
N PHE A 214 14.18 -3.48 15.54
CA PHE A 214 13.80 -3.23 16.93
C PHE A 214 12.34 -2.79 16.99
N GLU A 215 11.50 -3.56 17.69
CA GLU A 215 10.05 -3.33 17.77
C GLU A 215 9.60 -3.24 19.23
N ALA A 216 8.83 -2.19 19.54
CA ALA A 216 8.31 -1.97 20.89
C ALA A 216 7.20 -2.95 21.29
N GLN A 217 6.50 -3.50 20.34
CA GLN A 217 5.45 -4.51 20.53
C GLN A 217 6.04 -5.93 20.57
N ARG A 218 5.17 -6.91 20.89
CA ARG A 218 5.55 -8.32 20.93
C ARG A 218 5.55 -9.01 19.56
N LYS A 219 5.03 -8.34 18.53
CA LYS A 219 4.90 -8.85 17.15
C LYS A 219 5.12 -7.74 16.14
N ALA A 220 5.58 -8.10 14.96
CA ALA A 220 5.71 -7.20 13.82
C ALA A 220 4.34 -6.88 13.19
N GLY A 221 4.25 -5.74 12.49
CA GLY A 221 3.07 -5.31 11.73
C GLY A 221 2.63 -3.88 12.03
N GLY A 222 3.04 -3.31 13.18
CA GLY A 222 2.70 -1.93 13.57
C GLY A 222 1.19 -1.68 13.50
N MET A 223 0.77 -0.52 12.94
CA MET A 223 -0.65 -0.17 12.84
C MET A 223 -1.48 -1.11 11.95
N ALA A 224 -0.88 -1.85 11.03
CA ALA A 224 -1.58 -2.88 10.27
C ALA A 224 -1.97 -4.09 11.16
N LEU A 225 -1.17 -4.36 12.21
CA LEU A 225 -1.48 -5.41 13.17
C LEU A 225 -2.55 -4.98 14.18
N VAL A 226 -2.40 -3.78 14.75
CA VAL A 226 -3.19 -3.35 15.93
C VAL A 226 -4.34 -2.40 15.60
N GLY A 227 -4.33 -1.76 14.44
CA GLY A 227 -5.31 -0.73 14.06
C GLY A 227 -6.28 -1.17 12.96
N ILE A 228 -5.94 -2.18 12.16
CA ILE A 228 -6.83 -2.68 11.10
C ILE A 228 -7.54 -3.94 11.63
N PRO A 229 -8.87 -3.97 11.69
CA PRO A 229 -9.60 -5.13 12.21
C PRO A 229 -9.33 -6.44 11.43
N GLN A 230 -9.36 -7.56 12.14
CA GLN A 230 -9.06 -8.88 11.58
C GLN A 230 -9.98 -9.25 10.40
N TYR A 231 -11.23 -8.83 10.41
CA TYR A 231 -12.17 -9.08 9.30
C TYR A 231 -11.78 -8.35 8.00
N ARG A 232 -10.96 -7.29 8.06
CA ARG A 232 -10.39 -6.59 6.90
C ARG A 232 -9.00 -7.12 6.53
N LEU A 233 -8.16 -7.36 7.52
CA LEU A 233 -6.81 -7.88 7.35
C LEU A 233 -6.55 -9.02 8.35
N PRO A 234 -6.73 -10.28 7.93
CA PRO A 234 -6.36 -11.44 8.73
C PRO A 234 -4.91 -11.35 9.21
N LYS A 235 -4.68 -11.56 10.50
CA LYS A 235 -3.36 -11.32 11.12
C LYS A 235 -2.32 -12.36 10.72
N ASP A 236 -2.74 -13.58 10.45
CA ASP A 236 -1.90 -14.65 9.91
C ASP A 236 -1.22 -14.26 8.61
N ILE A 237 -1.94 -13.58 7.71
CA ILE A 237 -1.40 -13.06 6.44
C ILE A 237 -0.30 -12.03 6.69
N LEU A 238 -0.61 -11.01 7.51
CA LEU A 238 0.35 -9.95 7.83
C LEU A 238 1.60 -10.51 8.53
N LEU A 239 1.42 -11.46 9.45
CA LEU A 239 2.52 -12.07 10.18
C LEU A 239 3.36 -12.98 9.27
N ALA A 240 2.75 -13.71 8.34
CA ALA A 240 3.48 -14.49 7.33
C ALA A 240 4.32 -13.58 6.42
N GLU A 241 3.76 -12.44 5.99
CA GLU A 241 4.50 -11.45 5.20
C GLU A 241 5.64 -10.81 6.01
N ALA A 242 5.44 -10.51 7.30
CA ALA A 242 6.49 -9.99 8.17
C ALA A 242 7.61 -11.02 8.41
N ASN A 243 7.27 -12.31 8.49
CA ASN A 243 8.23 -13.40 8.66
C ASN A 243 9.20 -13.54 7.47
N THR A 244 8.88 -12.98 6.31
CA THR A 244 9.78 -12.88 5.16
C THR A 244 11.12 -12.24 5.53
N ILE A 245 11.12 -11.30 6.48
CA ILE A 245 12.33 -10.63 6.93
C ILE A 245 13.28 -11.62 7.62
N GLU A 246 12.76 -12.54 8.44
CA GLU A 246 13.57 -13.59 9.08
C GLU A 246 14.04 -14.64 8.07
N GLN A 247 13.20 -15.01 7.12
CA GLN A 247 13.55 -15.92 6.02
C GLN A 247 14.71 -15.36 5.15
N LEU A 248 14.76 -14.03 5.00
CA LEU A 248 15.85 -13.35 4.30
C LEU A 248 17.09 -13.09 5.19
N GLY A 249 17.13 -13.63 6.41
CA GLY A 249 18.26 -13.50 7.34
C GLY A 249 18.24 -12.27 8.23
N GLY A 250 17.15 -11.50 8.26
CA GLY A 250 16.95 -10.41 9.21
C GLY A 250 16.64 -10.91 10.61
N LYS A 251 16.85 -10.08 11.62
CA LYS A 251 16.60 -10.41 13.03
C LYS A 251 15.63 -9.43 13.66
N PHE A 252 14.66 -9.92 14.44
CA PHE A 252 13.77 -9.09 15.23
C PHE A 252 14.15 -9.07 16.71
N HIS A 253 14.09 -7.87 17.30
CA HIS A 253 14.22 -7.61 18.72
C HIS A 253 12.89 -7.02 19.22
N TYR A 254 12.00 -7.89 19.70
CA TYR A 254 10.69 -7.49 20.20
C TYR A 254 10.75 -6.95 21.63
N GLY A 255 9.77 -6.11 22.01
CA GLY A 255 9.69 -5.49 23.32
C GLY A 255 10.78 -4.43 23.59
N ARG A 256 11.45 -3.94 22.54
CA ARG A 256 12.55 -2.96 22.62
C ARG A 256 12.08 -1.60 22.11
N ARG A 257 11.95 -0.64 23.02
CA ARG A 257 11.42 0.70 22.72
C ARG A 257 12.56 1.74 22.76
N LEU A 258 12.72 2.48 21.66
CA LEU A 258 13.62 3.62 21.57
C LEU A 258 13.27 4.68 22.62
N GLY A 259 14.30 5.21 23.29
CA GLY A 259 14.17 6.22 24.34
C GLY A 259 13.74 5.67 25.70
N LYS A 260 13.50 4.34 25.82
CA LYS A 260 13.24 3.65 27.08
C LYS A 260 14.24 2.52 27.33
N ASP A 261 14.42 1.63 26.38
CA ASP A 261 15.22 0.43 26.53
C ASP A 261 16.59 0.57 25.84
N PHE A 262 16.73 1.53 24.94
CA PHE A 262 17.97 1.89 24.24
C PHE A 262 17.85 3.29 23.63
N THR A 263 19.00 3.86 23.27
CA THR A 263 19.16 5.14 22.56
C THR A 263 19.74 4.92 21.16
N LEU A 264 19.82 5.96 20.34
CA LEU A 264 20.51 5.90 19.05
C LEU A 264 22.01 5.68 19.22
N ASP A 265 22.61 6.32 20.23
CA ASP A 265 24.03 6.19 20.51
C ASP A 265 24.41 4.76 20.93
N ASP A 266 23.52 4.06 21.65
CA ASP A 266 23.72 2.64 21.98
C ASP A 266 23.85 1.80 20.71
N LEU A 267 22.98 2.01 19.72
CA LEU A 267 23.04 1.28 18.44
C LEU A 267 24.34 1.54 17.67
N PHE A 268 24.80 2.79 17.62
CA PHE A 268 26.07 3.10 16.98
C PHE A 268 27.26 2.51 17.75
N ASN A 269 27.23 2.51 19.10
CA ASN A 269 28.23 1.87 19.95
C ASN A 269 28.25 0.34 19.80
N GLU A 270 27.07 -0.29 19.49
CA GLU A 270 26.95 -1.71 19.15
C GLU A 270 27.44 -2.04 17.74
N GLY A 271 27.93 -1.04 16.98
CA GLY A 271 28.54 -1.21 15.66
C GLY A 271 27.54 -1.21 14.50
N PHE A 272 26.35 -0.65 14.67
CA PHE A 272 25.48 -0.38 13.53
C PHE A 272 26.02 0.80 12.71
N ASN A 273 26.03 0.63 11.38
CA ASN A 273 26.54 1.64 10.44
C ASN A 273 25.49 2.70 10.09
N ALA A 274 24.21 2.35 10.17
CA ALA A 274 23.10 3.27 9.93
C ALA A 274 21.85 2.82 10.70
N VAL A 275 20.94 3.77 10.92
CA VAL A 275 19.67 3.55 11.62
C VAL A 275 18.54 4.12 10.78
N PHE A 276 17.52 3.30 10.52
CA PHE A 276 16.25 3.75 9.93
C PHE A 276 15.19 3.87 11.02
N ILE A 277 14.51 5.01 11.10
CA ILE A 277 13.49 5.28 12.12
C ILE A 277 12.11 5.24 11.47
N GLY A 278 11.36 4.16 11.72
CA GLY A 278 10.01 3.91 11.21
C GLY A 278 8.98 3.68 12.32
N VAL A 279 9.04 4.47 13.41
CA VAL A 279 8.24 4.28 14.64
C VAL A 279 6.74 4.57 14.49
N GLY A 280 6.32 5.17 13.37
CA GLY A 280 4.92 5.50 13.10
C GLY A 280 4.35 6.59 14.00
N CYS A 281 3.01 6.71 14.01
CA CYS A 281 2.24 7.68 14.81
C CYS A 281 1.21 6.92 15.65
N ALA A 282 1.61 6.55 16.88
CA ALA A 282 0.75 5.77 17.77
C ALA A 282 -0.25 6.61 18.57
N LYS A 283 -0.07 7.95 18.62
CA LYS A 283 -0.99 8.85 19.34
C LYS A 283 -2.05 9.39 18.40
N GLY A 284 -3.31 9.17 18.74
CA GLY A 284 -4.43 9.78 18.05
C GLY A 284 -4.60 11.25 18.43
N MET A 285 -5.36 11.97 17.60
CA MET A 285 -5.74 13.37 17.89
C MET A 285 -6.89 13.40 18.88
N LYS A 286 -6.89 14.43 19.74
CA LYS A 286 -8.00 14.76 20.64
C LYS A 286 -9.11 15.49 19.88
N LEU A 287 -10.33 15.47 20.42
CA LEU A 287 -11.47 16.17 19.83
C LEU A 287 -11.44 17.70 20.05
N GLY A 288 -10.70 18.15 21.07
CA GLY A 288 -10.52 19.56 21.39
C GLY A 288 -11.52 20.12 22.41
N PHE A 289 -12.14 19.25 23.20
CA PHE A 289 -13.00 19.69 24.31
C PHE A 289 -12.19 20.13 25.52
N PRO A 290 -12.73 21.03 26.36
CA PRO A 290 -12.09 21.38 27.65
C PRO A 290 -11.87 20.15 28.54
N GLU A 291 -12.83 19.24 28.54
CA GLU A 291 -12.83 17.97 29.29
C GLU A 291 -12.16 16.83 28.56
N ASP A 292 -11.57 17.08 27.39
CA ASP A 292 -10.99 16.07 26.51
C ASP A 292 -9.72 15.46 27.13
N ASN A 293 -9.92 14.45 27.96
CA ASN A 293 -8.85 13.65 28.54
C ASN A 293 -9.19 12.15 28.43
N GLU A 294 -8.15 11.33 28.43
CA GLU A 294 -8.25 9.88 28.23
C GLU A 294 -8.70 9.10 29.48
N GLN A 295 -8.93 9.81 30.61
CA GLN A 295 -9.33 9.21 31.87
C GLN A 295 -10.84 9.28 32.14
N ILE A 296 -11.62 9.87 31.22
CA ILE A 296 -13.07 9.92 31.31
C ILE A 296 -13.64 8.56 30.93
N GLU A 297 -14.44 7.97 31.82
CA GLU A 297 -15.09 6.69 31.54
C GLU A 297 -16.05 6.82 30.31
N GLY A 298 -15.93 5.90 29.37
CA GLY A 298 -16.70 5.92 28.12
C GLY A 298 -16.11 6.78 27.01
N TYR A 299 -14.96 7.44 27.23
CA TYR A 299 -14.22 8.17 26.21
C TYR A 299 -13.00 7.39 25.74
N TYR A 300 -12.89 7.14 24.45
CA TYR A 300 -11.80 6.36 23.86
C TYR A 300 -11.12 7.13 22.73
N ASN A 301 -9.80 7.08 22.69
CA ASN A 301 -9.10 7.37 21.46
C ASN A 301 -9.29 6.20 20.47
N GLY A 302 -9.54 6.49 19.20
CA GLY A 302 -9.86 5.46 18.22
C GLY A 302 -8.77 4.40 18.05
N LEU A 303 -7.48 4.77 18.13
CA LEU A 303 -6.37 3.80 18.02
C LEU A 303 -6.29 2.91 19.27
N ASP A 304 -6.49 3.48 20.47
CA ASP A 304 -6.48 2.72 21.72
C ASP A 304 -7.69 1.77 21.81
N PHE A 305 -8.86 2.22 21.35
CA PHE A 305 -10.03 1.38 21.20
C PHE A 305 -9.77 0.17 20.30
N LEU A 306 -9.25 0.40 19.09
CA LEU A 306 -8.92 -0.70 18.15
C LEU A 306 -7.86 -1.64 18.72
N LEU A 307 -6.84 -1.11 19.39
CA LEU A 307 -5.83 -1.93 20.05
C LEU A 307 -6.44 -2.81 21.16
N GLN A 308 -7.37 -2.27 21.95
CA GLN A 308 -8.08 -3.03 22.99
C GLN A 308 -8.93 -4.14 22.38
N VAL A 309 -9.69 -3.83 21.32
CA VAL A 309 -10.51 -4.81 20.58
C VAL A 309 -9.65 -5.92 20.01
N GLU A 310 -8.57 -5.57 19.29
CA GLU A 310 -7.69 -6.57 18.65
C GLU A 310 -6.99 -7.48 19.66
N ARG A 311 -6.57 -6.94 20.80
CA ARG A 311 -6.01 -7.76 21.90
C ARG A 311 -7.03 -8.75 22.43
N GLY A 312 -8.24 -8.28 22.76
CA GLY A 312 -9.29 -9.15 23.26
C GLY A 312 -9.71 -10.23 22.27
N VAL A 313 -9.78 -9.90 20.96
CA VAL A 313 -10.06 -10.90 19.91
C VAL A 313 -8.97 -11.97 19.83
N VAL A 314 -7.69 -11.57 19.90
CA VAL A 314 -6.55 -12.53 19.86
C VAL A 314 -6.49 -13.41 21.09
N GLU A 315 -6.86 -12.86 22.26
CA GLU A 315 -6.84 -13.59 23.55
C GLU A 315 -8.13 -14.41 23.77
N GLY A 316 -9.12 -14.29 22.87
CA GLY A 316 -10.42 -14.96 22.99
C GLY A 316 -11.37 -14.28 23.98
N GLU A 317 -11.03 -13.10 24.43
CA GLU A 317 -11.77 -12.29 25.39
C GLU A 317 -12.17 -10.95 24.74
N ALA A 318 -12.90 -11.01 23.62
CA ALA A 318 -13.35 -9.81 22.93
C ALA A 318 -14.13 -8.90 23.89
N PRO A 319 -13.82 -7.59 23.97
CA PRO A 319 -14.52 -6.68 24.87
C PRO A 319 -16.00 -6.60 24.50
N SER A 320 -16.87 -6.54 25.51
CA SER A 320 -18.29 -6.28 25.34
C SER A 320 -18.62 -4.95 25.99
N PHE A 321 -19.40 -4.15 25.31
CA PHE A 321 -19.83 -2.84 25.77
C PHE A 321 -21.35 -2.79 25.81
N SER A 322 -21.90 -1.88 26.61
CA SER A 322 -23.34 -1.62 26.66
C SER A 322 -23.65 -0.18 26.27
N GLY A 323 -24.78 0.01 25.58
CA GLY A 323 -25.26 1.31 25.14
C GLY A 323 -24.71 1.77 23.81
N ASP A 324 -25.09 2.96 23.40
CA ASP A 324 -24.78 3.52 22.10
C ASP A 324 -23.34 3.97 22.00
N PHE A 325 -22.76 3.81 20.79
CA PHE A 325 -21.43 4.31 20.43
C PHE A 325 -21.53 5.50 19.50
N VAL A 326 -20.73 6.53 19.78
CA VAL A 326 -20.57 7.67 18.87
C VAL A 326 -19.11 7.74 18.41
N VAL A 327 -18.89 7.61 17.13
CA VAL A 327 -17.57 7.72 16.49
C VAL A 327 -17.46 9.05 15.77
N VAL A 328 -16.50 9.89 16.15
CA VAL A 328 -16.28 11.21 15.54
C VAL A 328 -15.18 11.11 14.52
N GLY A 329 -15.53 11.26 13.25
CA GLY A 329 -14.58 11.23 12.13
C GLY A 329 -15.16 10.65 10.85
N GLY A 330 -14.50 10.90 9.72
CA GLY A 330 -14.91 10.40 8.39
C GLY A 330 -13.80 9.66 7.65
N GLY A 331 -12.72 9.26 8.34
CA GLY A 331 -11.60 8.51 7.76
C GLY A 331 -11.72 7.00 7.94
N ASN A 332 -10.77 6.25 7.38
CA ASN A 332 -10.76 4.79 7.50
C ASN A 332 -10.70 4.30 8.95
N VAL A 333 -10.00 5.03 9.84
CA VAL A 333 -9.96 4.71 11.29
C VAL A 333 -11.35 4.79 11.88
N ALA A 334 -12.15 5.81 11.52
CA ALA A 334 -13.53 5.93 12.02
C ALA A 334 -14.41 4.77 11.50
N MET A 335 -14.19 4.31 10.28
CA MET A 335 -14.89 3.12 9.75
C MET A 335 -14.47 1.86 10.52
N ASP A 336 -13.18 1.68 10.78
CA ASP A 336 -12.69 0.55 11.56
C ASP A 336 -13.24 0.57 13.00
N CYS A 337 -13.27 1.74 13.65
CA CYS A 337 -13.85 1.89 14.98
C CYS A 337 -15.35 1.58 14.98
N SER A 338 -16.12 2.18 14.08
CA SER A 338 -17.58 2.01 14.06
C SER A 338 -18.00 0.58 13.73
N ARG A 339 -17.33 -0.04 12.75
CA ARG A 339 -17.57 -1.43 12.36
C ARG A 339 -17.10 -2.44 13.41
N SER A 340 -16.07 -2.12 14.19
CA SER A 340 -15.70 -2.91 15.38
C SER A 340 -16.70 -2.72 16.51
N ALA A 341 -17.11 -1.48 16.78
CA ALA A 341 -18.08 -1.17 17.83
C ALA A 341 -19.43 -1.89 17.63
N VAL A 342 -19.96 -1.94 16.39
CA VAL A 342 -21.24 -2.61 16.11
C VAL A 342 -21.22 -4.12 16.42
N ARG A 343 -20.04 -4.73 16.48
CA ARG A 343 -19.85 -6.13 16.85
C ARG A 343 -19.68 -6.35 18.36
N MET A 344 -19.48 -5.27 19.12
CA MET A 344 -19.06 -5.31 20.51
C MET A 344 -20.09 -4.64 21.45
N THR A 345 -21.11 -3.97 20.92
CA THR A 345 -22.15 -3.31 21.72
C THR A 345 -23.52 -3.90 21.46
N ASP A 346 -24.40 -3.79 22.45
CA ASP A 346 -25.84 -4.06 22.34
C ASP A 346 -26.65 -2.83 21.91
N GLY A 347 -26.01 -1.65 21.85
CA GLY A 347 -26.60 -0.39 21.43
C GLY A 347 -26.41 -0.06 19.96
N LYS A 348 -26.81 1.13 19.57
CA LYS A 348 -26.63 1.67 18.23
C LYS A 348 -25.24 2.27 18.07
N VAL A 349 -24.73 2.29 16.81
CA VAL A 349 -23.48 2.94 16.49
C VAL A 349 -23.72 4.10 15.53
N HIS A 350 -23.27 5.29 15.93
CA HIS A 350 -23.41 6.54 15.20
C HIS A 350 -22.03 7.04 14.74
N VAL A 351 -21.95 7.51 13.49
CA VAL A 351 -20.77 8.21 12.97
C VAL A 351 -21.11 9.68 12.75
N ILE A 352 -20.40 10.56 13.45
CA ILE A 352 -20.53 12.01 13.31
C ILE A 352 -19.42 12.50 12.39
N TYR A 353 -19.78 13.16 11.27
CA TYR A 353 -18.81 13.73 10.36
C TYR A 353 -19.20 15.13 9.91
N ARG A 354 -18.28 16.08 10.10
CA ARG A 354 -18.54 17.51 9.85
C ARG A 354 -18.75 17.91 8.39
N ARG A 355 -18.39 17.05 7.43
CA ARG A 355 -18.55 17.30 5.99
C ARG A 355 -19.57 16.35 5.38
N THR A 356 -19.75 16.48 4.06
CA THR A 356 -20.61 15.56 3.30
C THR A 356 -19.98 14.17 3.14
N GLU A 357 -20.78 13.19 2.79
CA GLU A 357 -20.29 11.84 2.47
C GLU A 357 -19.27 11.83 1.34
N ALA A 358 -19.51 12.60 0.27
CA ALA A 358 -18.61 12.69 -0.87
C ALA A 358 -17.22 13.28 -0.51
N GLN A 359 -17.12 13.99 0.61
CA GLN A 359 -15.87 14.58 1.11
C GLN A 359 -15.22 13.73 2.20
N ALA A 360 -15.83 12.60 2.57
CA ALA A 360 -15.25 11.69 3.55
C ALA A 360 -13.97 11.05 2.97
N PRO A 361 -12.84 11.09 3.72
CA PRO A 361 -11.58 10.51 3.24
C PRO A 361 -11.54 8.98 3.33
N ALA A 362 -12.54 8.34 3.95
CA ALA A 362 -12.66 6.89 4.01
C ALA A 362 -12.90 6.29 2.61
N ASP A 363 -12.51 5.03 2.45
CA ASP A 363 -12.84 4.27 1.23
C ASP A 363 -14.37 4.16 1.09
N PRO A 364 -14.96 4.55 -0.05
CA PRO A 364 -16.40 4.47 -0.26
C PRO A 364 -16.99 3.06 -0.03
N LEU A 365 -16.23 2.00 -0.27
CA LEU A 365 -16.66 0.64 0.03
C LEU A 365 -16.76 0.37 1.54
N GLU A 366 -15.88 0.99 2.34
CA GLU A 366 -15.96 0.88 3.80
C GLU A 366 -17.14 1.66 4.36
N ILE A 367 -17.46 2.83 3.80
CA ILE A 367 -18.68 3.59 4.17
C ILE A 367 -19.92 2.78 3.80
N LYS A 368 -19.95 2.19 2.61
CA LYS A 368 -21.07 1.34 2.18
C LYS A 368 -21.25 0.14 3.11
N ALA A 369 -20.17 -0.58 3.39
CA ALA A 369 -20.22 -1.72 4.31
C ALA A 369 -20.66 -1.32 5.73
N ALA A 370 -20.20 -0.18 6.24
CA ALA A 370 -20.64 0.34 7.53
C ALA A 370 -22.16 0.62 7.58
N LYS A 371 -22.71 1.20 6.51
CA LYS A 371 -24.17 1.41 6.39
C LYS A 371 -24.95 0.10 6.31
N GLU A 372 -24.44 -0.89 5.57
CA GLU A 372 -25.04 -2.22 5.46
C GLU A 372 -25.00 -2.98 6.80
N GLU A 373 -24.03 -2.69 7.65
CA GLU A 373 -23.94 -3.20 9.03
C GLU A 373 -24.84 -2.45 10.04
N GLY A 374 -25.65 -1.48 9.59
CA GLY A 374 -26.61 -0.77 10.41
C GLY A 374 -26.06 0.46 11.13
N ILE A 375 -24.88 0.94 10.80
CA ILE A 375 -24.28 2.14 11.38
C ILE A 375 -24.96 3.39 10.86
N GLU A 376 -25.41 4.26 11.77
CA GLU A 376 -26.12 5.50 11.46
C GLU A 376 -25.10 6.65 11.20
N PHE A 377 -25.19 7.31 10.05
CA PHE A 377 -24.29 8.41 9.67
C PHE A 377 -24.95 9.76 9.81
N HIS A 378 -24.31 10.67 10.53
CA HIS A 378 -24.69 12.06 10.68
C HIS A 378 -23.67 12.97 9.97
N PHE A 379 -23.85 13.16 8.67
CA PHE A 379 -23.05 14.09 7.86
C PHE A 379 -23.44 15.55 8.15
N LEU A 380 -22.55 16.49 7.83
CA LEU A 380 -22.71 17.91 8.13
C LEU A 380 -23.10 18.14 9.60
N THR A 381 -22.43 17.47 10.49
CA THR A 381 -22.69 17.49 11.92
C THR A 381 -21.36 17.62 12.67
N ALA A 382 -21.27 18.58 13.56
CA ALA A 382 -20.11 18.78 14.43
C ALA A 382 -20.46 18.44 15.89
N GLN A 383 -19.46 17.94 16.59
CA GLN A 383 -19.50 17.80 18.04
C GLN A 383 -19.35 19.17 18.72
N LYS A 384 -20.04 19.40 19.83
CA LYS A 384 -19.98 20.64 20.63
C LYS A 384 -19.39 20.41 22.02
N GLU A 385 -19.93 19.45 22.76
CA GLU A 385 -19.49 19.16 24.11
C GLU A 385 -19.82 17.71 24.51
N LEU A 386 -19.05 17.17 25.45
CA LEU A 386 -19.36 15.90 26.10
C LEU A 386 -20.42 16.12 27.21
N VAL A 387 -21.45 15.27 27.25
CA VAL A 387 -22.38 15.24 28.34
C VAL A 387 -21.88 14.23 29.38
N LEU A 388 -21.50 14.74 30.54
CA LEU A 388 -20.92 13.94 31.63
C LEU A 388 -21.88 13.83 32.81
N VAL A 389 -22.04 12.63 33.34
CA VAL A 389 -22.70 12.37 34.61
C VAL A 389 -21.78 11.53 35.49
N ASN A 390 -21.44 12.02 36.65
CA ASN A 390 -20.55 11.37 37.61
C ASN A 390 -19.17 10.95 36.98
N GLY A 391 -18.63 11.79 36.09
CA GLY A 391 -17.33 11.52 35.44
C GLY A 391 -17.38 10.50 34.32
N LYS A 392 -18.57 10.09 33.88
CA LYS A 392 -18.79 9.17 32.78
C LYS A 392 -19.47 9.88 31.60
N VAL A 393 -19.06 9.57 30.37
CA VAL A 393 -19.75 10.05 29.16
C VAL A 393 -21.13 9.40 29.08
N THR A 394 -22.17 10.22 29.03
CA THR A 394 -23.57 9.78 28.84
C THR A 394 -24.15 10.29 27.53
N GLY A 395 -23.48 11.17 26.84
CA GLY A 395 -23.90 11.69 25.53
C GLY A 395 -22.89 12.62 24.90
N LEU A 396 -23.15 12.97 23.66
CA LEU A 396 -22.42 13.96 22.89
C LEU A 396 -23.40 14.97 22.31
N ARG A 397 -23.26 16.24 22.69
CA ARG A 397 -24.06 17.32 22.10
C ARG A 397 -23.47 17.69 20.72
N CYS A 398 -24.33 17.70 19.73
CA CYS A 398 -23.96 17.98 18.34
C CYS A 398 -24.74 19.18 17.80
N ILE A 399 -24.24 19.75 16.68
CA ILE A 399 -24.92 20.80 15.92
C ILE A 399 -24.85 20.50 14.43
N LYS A 400 -25.91 20.85 13.70
CA LYS A 400 -25.92 20.75 12.23
C LYS A 400 -25.08 21.86 11.59
N LEU A 401 -24.47 21.51 10.47
CA LEU A 401 -23.63 22.41 9.68
C LEU A 401 -24.22 22.59 8.28
N ARG A 402 -23.85 23.73 7.65
CA ARG A 402 -24.01 23.93 6.21
C ARG A 402 -22.71 24.37 5.57
N GLU A 403 -22.58 24.10 4.30
CA GLU A 403 -21.44 24.58 3.53
C GLU A 403 -21.59 26.07 3.17
N GLY A 404 -20.54 26.84 3.38
CA GLY A 404 -20.41 28.23 2.99
C GLY A 404 -19.56 28.43 1.74
N ALA A 405 -18.98 29.62 1.59
CA ALA A 405 -18.10 29.96 0.49
C ALA A 405 -16.82 29.09 0.49
N PRO A 406 -16.18 28.85 -0.69
CA PRO A 406 -14.89 28.22 -0.77
C PRO A 406 -13.82 29.04 -0.04
N GLU A 407 -12.91 28.37 0.68
CA GLU A 407 -11.71 28.95 1.27
C GLU A 407 -10.55 28.91 0.27
N ALA A 408 -9.44 29.59 0.57
CA ALA A 408 -8.24 29.63 -0.27
C ALA A 408 -7.63 28.23 -0.56
N ASN A 409 -7.88 27.26 0.30
CA ASN A 409 -7.45 25.86 0.13
C ASN A 409 -8.41 25.02 -0.73
N GLY A 410 -9.43 25.64 -1.35
CA GLY A 410 -10.45 24.99 -2.16
C GLY A 410 -11.54 24.24 -1.38
N ARG A 411 -11.45 24.18 -0.04
CA ARG A 411 -12.49 23.58 0.80
C ARG A 411 -13.57 24.59 1.14
N ARG A 412 -14.83 24.13 1.24
CA ARG A 412 -15.93 25.00 1.69
C ARG A 412 -15.85 25.24 3.19
N LYS A 413 -16.05 26.48 3.61
CA LYS A 413 -16.18 26.86 5.02
C LYS A 413 -17.41 26.13 5.61
N LEU A 414 -17.28 25.63 6.82
CA LEU A 414 -18.40 25.02 7.54
C LEU A 414 -19.02 26.08 8.46
N ILE A 415 -20.34 26.21 8.42
CA ILE A 415 -21.10 27.21 9.18
C ILE A 415 -22.11 26.44 10.03
N GLU A 416 -22.10 26.69 11.32
CA GLU A 416 -23.10 26.15 12.26
C GLU A 416 -24.48 26.71 11.95
N ILE A 417 -25.52 25.91 12.12
CA ILE A 417 -26.91 26.30 12.00
C ILE A 417 -27.47 26.45 13.42
N PRO A 418 -27.61 27.70 13.93
CA PRO A 418 -28.11 27.90 15.29
C PRO A 418 -29.50 27.29 15.49
N GLY A 419 -29.76 26.75 16.71
CA GLY A 419 -31.03 26.14 17.06
C GLY A 419 -31.22 24.73 16.51
N THR A 420 -30.15 24.09 16.03
CA THR A 420 -30.16 22.70 15.57
C THR A 420 -29.35 21.75 16.46
N GLU A 421 -29.06 22.21 17.67
CA GLU A 421 -28.35 21.42 18.68
C GLU A 421 -29.22 20.21 19.13
N PHE A 422 -28.60 19.07 19.27
CA PHE A 422 -29.24 17.84 19.68
C PHE A 422 -28.29 16.94 20.46
#